data_76dd49c1d6d7269ec61b4194518b0cd6
#
_entry.id   76dd49c1d6d7269ec61b4194518b0cd6
#
_cell.length_a   1.000
_cell.length_b   1.000
_cell.length_c   1.000
_cell.angle_alpha   90.00
_cell.angle_beta   90.00
_cell.angle_gamma   90.00
#
_symmetry.space_group_name_H-M   'P 1'
#
loop_
_entity.id
_entity.type
_entity.pdbx_description
1 polymer ?
#
loop_
_entity_poly.entity_id
_entity_poly.type
_entity_poly.pdbx_seq_one_letter_code
_entity_poly.pdbx_strand_id
1 'polypeptide(L)'
;MSLEKVYDYFHNYDKQTYQVVACMGNEPSEQDIKDFENQYGINLPADFREFTMSPLGGLYMEVREEIWPQAKQYDIGPFWSFCRGIIVYGIANGIPDFLDIREKTKELHDEGFTDFIPFLSIIGNGDEIFCFDKNNNIVLLDYYTTGEATPIEGTFSDCLMNQIAELEERKNKNIRGEDKIN
;
A
#
# COMPACT_ATOMS: atom_id res chain seq x y z
N MET A 1 2.95 -16.24 3.78
CA MET A 1 4.39 -15.91 3.86
C MET A 1 4.64 -15.26 5.22
N SER A 2 5.83 -15.30 5.81
CA SER A 2 6.06 -14.66 7.11
C SER A 2 6.55 -13.23 6.92
N LEU A 3 6.31 -12.34 7.88
CA LEU A 3 6.86 -10.98 7.93
C LEU A 3 8.39 -10.94 7.86
N GLU A 4 9.05 -12.00 8.26
CA GLU A 4 10.51 -12.16 8.15
C GLU A 4 11.01 -11.86 6.72
N LYS A 5 10.33 -12.37 5.68
CA LYS A 5 10.69 -12.08 4.28
C LYS A 5 10.47 -10.61 3.91
N VAL A 6 9.45 -9.97 4.47
CA VAL A 6 9.21 -8.53 4.29
C VAL A 6 10.37 -7.73 4.91
N TYR A 7 10.75 -8.06 6.14
CA TYR A 7 11.87 -7.39 6.82
C TYR A 7 13.20 -7.63 6.11
N ASP A 8 13.46 -8.85 5.65
CA ASP A 8 14.65 -9.18 4.87
C ASP A 8 14.72 -8.38 3.57
N TYR A 9 13.59 -8.23 2.87
CA TYR A 9 13.52 -7.39 1.67
C TYR A 9 13.88 -5.93 2.00
N PHE A 10 13.22 -5.31 2.98
CA PHE A 10 13.47 -3.90 3.32
C PHE A 10 14.83 -3.66 3.98
N HIS A 11 15.44 -4.67 4.57
CA HIS A 11 16.82 -4.58 5.03
C HIS A 11 17.82 -4.50 3.85
N ASN A 12 17.53 -5.17 2.74
CA ASN A 12 18.43 -5.36 1.61
C ASN A 12 17.98 -4.69 0.30
N TYR A 13 16.86 -3.96 0.28
CA TYR A 13 16.35 -3.35 -0.96
C TYR A 13 17.36 -2.40 -1.61
N ASP A 14 17.29 -2.27 -2.93
CA ASP A 14 18.17 -1.38 -3.69
C ASP A 14 17.79 0.10 -3.48
N LYS A 15 18.53 0.77 -2.60
CA LYS A 15 18.33 2.20 -2.27
C LYS A 15 18.69 3.16 -3.41
N GLN A 16 19.36 2.67 -4.46
CA GLN A 16 19.62 3.47 -5.67
C GLN A 16 18.43 3.44 -6.62
N THR A 17 17.68 2.34 -6.60
CA THR A 17 16.47 2.17 -7.42
C THR A 17 15.21 2.69 -6.74
N TYR A 18 15.06 2.47 -5.43
CA TYR A 18 13.84 2.81 -4.71
C TYR A 18 14.06 3.87 -3.64
N GLN A 19 13.06 4.74 -3.52
CA GLN A 19 12.88 5.61 -2.36
C GLN A 19 11.89 4.94 -1.42
N VAL A 20 12.26 4.81 -0.14
CA VAL A 20 11.40 4.26 0.92
C VAL A 20 11.34 5.25 2.08
N VAL A 21 10.12 5.54 2.53
CA VAL A 21 9.81 6.33 3.73
C VAL A 21 8.85 5.52 4.59
N ALA A 22 9.02 5.54 5.90
CA ALA A 22 8.18 4.84 6.87
C ALA A 22 8.17 5.59 8.21
N CYS A 23 7.44 5.10 9.20
CA CYS A 23 7.29 5.79 10.50
C CYS A 23 8.59 5.91 11.32
N MET A 24 9.52 4.98 11.21
CA MET A 24 10.92 5.04 11.69
C MET A 24 11.12 5.76 13.04
N GLY A 25 10.60 5.20 14.13
CA GLY A 25 10.72 5.74 15.48
C GLY A 25 9.48 6.48 15.98
N ASN A 26 8.42 6.49 15.19
CA ASN A 26 7.08 6.96 15.57
C ASN A 26 6.07 5.82 15.58
N GLU A 27 6.53 4.61 15.92
CA GLU A 27 5.69 3.41 15.96
C GLU A 27 4.51 3.62 16.92
N PRO A 28 3.32 3.07 16.61
CA PRO A 28 2.15 3.20 17.47
C PRO A 28 2.33 2.36 18.74
N SER A 29 1.66 2.80 19.82
CA SER A 29 1.48 1.97 20.99
C SER A 29 0.42 0.89 20.78
N GLU A 30 0.41 -0.13 21.64
CA GLU A 30 -0.68 -1.11 21.69
C GLU A 30 -2.06 -0.45 21.91
N GLN A 31 -2.09 0.69 22.60
CA GLN A 31 -3.34 1.42 22.83
C GLN A 31 -3.82 2.10 21.56
N ASP A 32 -2.94 2.69 20.75
CA ASP A 32 -3.30 3.30 19.47
C ASP A 32 -3.94 2.28 18.52
N ILE A 33 -3.38 1.06 18.48
CA ILE A 33 -3.95 -0.04 17.70
C ILE A 33 -5.34 -0.42 18.22
N LYS A 34 -5.50 -0.61 19.54
CA LYS A 34 -6.78 -0.95 20.15
C LYS A 34 -7.84 0.12 19.94
N ASP A 35 -7.46 1.38 20.01
CA ASP A 35 -8.38 2.49 19.80
C ASP A 35 -8.91 2.48 18.35
N PHE A 36 -8.04 2.23 17.37
CA PHE A 36 -8.42 2.06 15.98
C PHE A 36 -9.34 0.83 15.79
N GLU A 37 -8.95 -0.33 16.33
CA GLU A 37 -9.76 -1.55 16.26
C GLU A 37 -11.15 -1.36 16.87
N ASN A 38 -11.23 -0.70 18.03
CA ASN A 38 -12.49 -0.40 18.70
C ASN A 38 -13.36 0.60 17.92
N GLN A 39 -12.75 1.63 17.33
CA GLN A 39 -13.45 2.65 16.55
C GLN A 39 -14.19 2.04 15.36
N TYR A 40 -13.57 1.08 14.69
CA TYR A 40 -14.13 0.46 13.49
C TYR A 40 -14.73 -0.94 13.71
N GLY A 41 -14.68 -1.46 14.95
CA GLY A 41 -15.28 -2.74 15.33
C GLY A 41 -14.61 -3.95 14.67
N ILE A 42 -13.28 -3.89 14.49
CA ILE A 42 -12.48 -4.92 13.83
C ILE A 42 -11.36 -5.42 14.74
N ASN A 43 -10.72 -6.52 14.33
CA ASN A 43 -9.40 -6.90 14.83
C ASN A 43 -8.46 -6.99 13.62
N LEU A 44 -7.40 -6.22 13.61
CA LEU A 44 -6.44 -6.26 12.50
C LEU A 44 -5.76 -7.65 12.41
N PRO A 45 -5.50 -8.17 11.19
CA PRO A 45 -4.72 -9.38 11.01
C PRO A 45 -3.37 -9.31 11.74
N ALA A 46 -2.95 -10.42 12.34
CA ALA A 46 -1.79 -10.43 13.25
C ALA A 46 -0.49 -9.97 12.56
N ASP A 47 -0.27 -10.36 11.31
CA ASP A 47 0.90 -9.94 10.53
C ASP A 47 0.85 -8.45 10.13
N PHE A 48 -0.33 -7.92 9.81
CA PHE A 48 -0.48 -6.48 9.57
C PHE A 48 -0.31 -5.66 10.85
N ARG A 49 -0.86 -6.15 11.97
CA ARG A 49 -0.67 -5.54 13.28
C ARG A 49 0.81 -5.46 13.66
N GLU A 50 1.54 -6.57 13.52
CA GLU A 50 2.99 -6.61 13.76
C GLU A 50 3.75 -5.66 12.83
N PHE A 51 3.38 -5.63 11.54
CA PHE A 51 4.00 -4.72 10.56
C PHE A 51 3.79 -3.25 10.92
N THR A 52 2.55 -2.83 11.24
CA THR A 52 2.26 -1.42 11.57
C THR A 52 2.93 -0.98 12.87
N MET A 53 3.22 -1.91 13.80
CA MET A 53 3.97 -1.67 15.04
C MET A 53 5.50 -1.70 14.85
N SER A 54 5.98 -1.97 13.64
CA SER A 54 7.40 -1.96 13.30
C SER A 54 7.83 -0.59 12.74
N PRO A 55 9.14 -0.33 12.62
CA PRO A 55 9.66 0.87 11.95
C PRO A 55 9.21 1.04 10.49
N LEU A 56 8.62 0.01 9.88
CA LEU A 56 8.08 0.03 8.52
C LEU A 56 6.60 0.45 8.46
N GLY A 57 5.92 0.62 9.59
CA GLY A 57 4.53 1.06 9.61
C GLY A 57 4.34 2.39 8.88
N GLY A 58 3.26 2.54 8.10
CA GLY A 58 3.06 3.72 7.26
C GLY A 58 4.13 3.86 6.17
N LEU A 59 4.28 2.82 5.36
CA LEU A 59 5.31 2.71 4.34
C LEU A 59 4.90 3.38 3.02
N TYR A 60 5.80 4.21 2.49
CA TYR A 60 5.79 4.69 1.11
C TYR A 60 7.01 4.14 0.39
N MET A 61 6.82 3.51 -0.75
CA MET A 61 7.90 3.02 -1.60
C MET A 61 7.61 3.35 -3.05
N GLU A 62 8.53 4.02 -3.73
CA GLU A 62 8.44 4.26 -5.17
C GLU A 62 9.79 4.11 -5.87
N VAL A 63 9.75 3.89 -7.18
CA VAL A 63 10.94 3.94 -8.03
C VAL A 63 11.40 5.40 -8.12
N ARG A 64 12.71 5.61 -7.96
CA ARG A 64 13.29 6.96 -8.03
C ARG A 64 13.07 7.60 -9.39
N GLU A 65 12.87 8.91 -9.40
CA GLU A 65 12.55 9.69 -10.58
C GLU A 65 13.65 9.63 -11.65
N GLU A 66 14.89 9.46 -11.25
CA GLU A 66 16.04 9.32 -12.16
C GLU A 66 15.98 8.03 -12.97
N ILE A 67 15.28 7.00 -12.46
CA ILE A 67 15.13 5.69 -13.12
C ILE A 67 13.81 5.59 -13.89
N TRP A 68 12.75 6.06 -13.25
CA TRP A 68 11.41 6.10 -13.82
C TRP A 68 10.79 7.47 -13.58
N PRO A 69 10.98 8.42 -14.52
CA PRO A 69 10.46 9.77 -14.39
C PRO A 69 8.95 9.79 -14.18
N GLN A 70 8.49 10.74 -13.38
CA GLN A 70 7.07 10.97 -13.20
C GLN A 70 6.43 11.38 -14.52
N ALA A 71 5.27 10.81 -14.84
CA ALA A 71 4.49 11.19 -16.01
C ALA A 71 4.16 12.68 -15.99
N LYS A 72 4.32 13.33 -17.13
CA LYS A 72 3.93 14.74 -17.28
C LYS A 72 2.44 14.82 -17.60
N GLN A 73 1.86 15.99 -17.35
CA GLN A 73 0.51 16.28 -17.79
C GLN A 73 0.44 16.10 -19.32
N TYR A 74 -0.47 15.25 -19.79
CA TYR A 74 -0.65 14.85 -21.19
C TYR A 74 0.23 13.70 -21.71
N ASP A 75 1.06 13.09 -20.88
CA ASP A 75 1.72 11.83 -21.29
C ASP A 75 0.66 10.74 -21.50
N ILE A 76 0.81 10.01 -22.60
CA ILE A 76 -0.06 8.89 -22.97
C ILE A 76 0.75 7.62 -22.89
N GLY A 77 0.23 6.65 -22.16
CA GLY A 77 0.87 5.35 -22.01
C GLY A 77 -0.12 4.29 -21.49
N PRO A 78 0.27 3.03 -21.46
CA PRO A 78 -0.53 2.02 -20.81
C PRO A 78 -0.65 2.31 -19.31
N PHE A 79 -1.79 1.97 -18.71
CA PHE A 79 -2.12 2.32 -17.32
C PHE A 79 -1.00 1.99 -16.33
N TRP A 80 -0.38 0.80 -16.47
CA TRP A 80 0.70 0.37 -15.58
C TRP A 80 1.92 1.31 -15.59
N SER A 81 2.13 2.11 -16.65
CA SER A 81 3.27 3.05 -16.75
C SER A 81 3.14 4.25 -15.80
N PHE A 82 2.00 4.43 -15.18
CA PHE A 82 1.76 5.44 -14.13
C PHE A 82 1.94 4.87 -12.72
N CYS A 83 1.98 3.54 -12.58
CA CYS A 83 1.97 2.83 -11.30
C CYS A 83 3.40 2.59 -10.76
N ARG A 84 4.05 3.67 -10.29
CA ARG A 84 5.48 3.73 -9.94
C ARG A 84 5.83 3.30 -8.52
N GLY A 85 4.84 3.05 -7.66
CA GLY A 85 5.10 2.75 -6.27
C GLY A 85 3.91 2.18 -5.55
N ILE A 86 4.09 1.97 -4.26
CA ILE A 86 3.08 1.46 -3.33
C ILE A 86 3.05 2.28 -2.05
N ILE A 87 1.89 2.36 -1.44
CA ILE A 87 1.67 2.89 -0.10
C ILE A 87 1.10 1.77 0.76
N VAL A 88 1.70 1.51 1.91
CA VAL A 88 1.09 0.69 2.96
C VAL A 88 0.70 1.62 4.10
N TYR A 89 -0.59 1.75 4.35
CA TYR A 89 -1.09 2.63 5.41
C TYR A 89 -0.74 2.06 6.78
N GLY A 90 -0.49 2.94 7.75
CA GLY A 90 -0.16 2.55 9.10
C GLY A 90 -0.72 3.50 10.14
N ILE A 91 -0.58 3.13 11.41
CA ILE A 91 -0.90 3.98 12.55
C ILE A 91 0.42 4.47 13.12
N ALA A 92 0.65 5.77 13.15
CA ALA A 92 1.80 6.34 13.84
C ALA A 92 1.56 7.81 14.14
N ASN A 93 2.23 8.35 15.16
CA ASN A 93 2.14 9.78 15.47
C ASN A 93 3.12 10.55 14.58
N GLY A 94 2.60 11.56 13.84
CA GLY A 94 3.43 12.43 13.01
C GLY A 94 3.80 11.88 11.64
N ILE A 95 3.14 10.80 11.18
CA ILE A 95 3.18 10.45 9.76
C ILE A 95 2.27 11.39 8.96
N PRO A 96 2.56 11.62 7.68
CA PRO A 96 1.68 12.39 6.81
C PRO A 96 0.31 11.71 6.65
N ASP A 97 -0.75 12.50 6.50
CA ASP A 97 -2.14 12.03 6.37
C ASP A 97 -2.31 10.98 5.26
N PHE A 98 -1.58 11.11 4.15
CA PHE A 98 -1.65 10.17 3.03
C PHE A 98 -1.03 8.77 3.34
N LEU A 99 -0.38 8.61 4.49
CA LEU A 99 0.12 7.33 5.00
C LEU A 99 -0.70 6.82 6.19
N ASP A 100 -1.61 7.64 6.73
CA ASP A 100 -2.36 7.31 7.93
C ASP A 100 -3.60 6.47 7.59
N ILE A 101 -3.64 5.24 8.09
CA ILE A 101 -4.78 4.34 7.91
C ILE A 101 -6.08 4.92 8.47
N ARG A 102 -6.00 5.76 9.53
CA ARG A 102 -7.16 6.38 10.18
C ARG A 102 -7.85 7.36 9.23
N GLU A 103 -7.05 8.21 8.57
CA GLU A 103 -7.55 9.16 7.59
C GLU A 103 -8.08 8.44 6.36
N LYS A 104 -7.33 7.46 5.85
CA LYS A 104 -7.76 6.72 4.65
C LYS A 104 -9.00 5.86 4.89
N THR A 105 -9.15 5.26 6.09
CA THR A 105 -10.37 4.54 6.46
C THR A 105 -11.56 5.47 6.55
N LYS A 106 -11.36 6.66 7.15
CA LYS A 106 -12.42 7.66 7.25
C LYS A 106 -12.89 8.13 5.87
N GLU A 107 -11.96 8.45 4.96
CA GLU A 107 -12.29 8.82 3.56
C GLU A 107 -13.15 7.73 2.89
N LEU A 108 -12.69 6.48 2.95
CA LEU A 108 -13.38 5.35 2.33
C LEU A 108 -14.79 5.12 2.93
N HIS A 109 -14.93 5.29 4.24
CA HIS A 109 -16.22 5.16 4.92
C HIS A 109 -17.16 6.33 4.61
N ASP A 110 -16.65 7.55 4.45
CA ASP A 110 -17.43 8.72 4.03
C ASP A 110 -17.98 8.54 2.60
N GLU A 111 -17.30 7.77 1.76
CA GLU A 111 -17.77 7.36 0.42
C GLU A 111 -18.76 6.18 0.44
N GLY A 112 -19.04 5.61 1.62
CA GLY A 112 -20.05 4.56 1.82
C GLY A 112 -19.49 3.13 1.93
N PHE A 113 -18.18 2.93 1.82
CA PHE A 113 -17.53 1.62 1.91
C PHE A 113 -17.18 1.22 3.35
N THR A 114 -18.16 1.24 4.24
CA THR A 114 -17.98 1.06 5.70
C THR A 114 -17.59 -0.35 6.13
N ASP A 115 -17.58 -1.32 5.22
CA ASP A 115 -17.25 -2.71 5.48
C ASP A 115 -15.78 -3.05 5.24
N PHE A 116 -14.98 -2.04 4.84
CA PHE A 116 -13.61 -2.22 4.40
C PHE A 116 -12.63 -1.34 5.17
N ILE A 117 -11.45 -1.89 5.46
CA ILE A 117 -10.32 -1.16 6.06
C ILE A 117 -9.18 -1.17 5.05
N PRO A 118 -8.82 -0.04 4.45
CA PRO A 118 -7.77 0.03 3.46
C PRO A 118 -6.40 -0.15 4.12
N PHE A 119 -5.52 -0.95 3.52
CA PHE A 119 -4.17 -1.15 4.03
C PHE A 119 -3.07 -0.90 3.00
N LEU A 120 -3.37 -1.01 1.70
CA LEU A 120 -2.38 -0.79 0.64
C LEU A 120 -3.02 -0.17 -0.59
N SER A 121 -2.31 0.78 -1.21
CA SER A 121 -2.64 1.30 -2.53
C SER A 121 -1.43 1.35 -3.45
N ILE A 122 -1.69 1.40 -4.75
CA ILE A 122 -0.67 1.55 -5.78
C ILE A 122 -0.63 3.02 -6.19
N ILE A 123 0.54 3.65 -6.10
CA ILE A 123 0.73 5.03 -6.54
C ILE A 123 0.47 5.12 -8.05
N GLY A 124 -0.45 6.00 -8.44
CA GLY A 124 -0.89 6.14 -9.83
C GLY A 124 -2.15 5.34 -10.18
N ASN A 125 -2.63 4.45 -9.28
CA ASN A 125 -3.95 3.82 -9.40
C ASN A 125 -4.89 4.49 -8.38
N GLY A 126 -5.77 5.35 -8.86
CA GLY A 126 -6.76 6.03 -8.02
C GLY A 126 -8.10 5.31 -7.90
N ASP A 127 -8.28 4.20 -8.60
CA ASP A 127 -9.58 3.54 -8.74
C ASP A 127 -9.74 2.35 -7.80
N GLU A 128 -8.62 1.72 -7.43
CA GLU A 128 -8.58 0.48 -6.66
C GLU A 128 -7.72 0.60 -5.40
N ILE A 129 -8.13 -0.12 -4.35
CA ILE A 129 -7.42 -0.14 -3.08
C ILE A 129 -7.52 -1.54 -2.44
N PHE A 130 -6.42 -2.01 -1.85
CA PHE A 130 -6.42 -3.26 -1.10
C PHE A 130 -6.95 -3.03 0.31
N CYS A 131 -7.94 -3.83 0.70
CA CYS A 131 -8.64 -3.72 1.97
C CYS A 131 -8.69 -5.05 2.72
N PHE A 132 -8.86 -4.97 4.02
CA PHE A 132 -9.45 -6.05 4.82
C PHE A 132 -10.97 -5.88 4.84
N ASP A 133 -11.71 -6.98 4.60
CA ASP A 133 -13.14 -7.03 4.83
C ASP A 133 -13.45 -7.28 6.33
N LYS A 134 -14.73 -7.32 6.71
CA LYS A 134 -15.18 -7.60 8.09
C LYS A 134 -14.72 -8.94 8.67
N ASN A 135 -14.29 -9.87 7.81
CA ASN A 135 -13.80 -11.19 8.20
C ASN A 135 -12.26 -11.26 8.12
N ASN A 136 -11.58 -10.14 7.91
CA ASN A 136 -10.14 -10.03 7.68
C ASN A 136 -9.64 -10.74 6.41
N ASN A 137 -10.52 -11.02 5.44
CA ASN A 137 -10.06 -11.44 4.14
C ASN A 137 -9.50 -10.25 3.38
N ILE A 138 -8.49 -10.49 2.55
CA ILE A 138 -7.95 -9.46 1.67
C ILE A 138 -8.83 -9.37 0.42
N VAL A 139 -9.18 -8.15 0.05
CA VAL A 139 -9.90 -7.84 -1.17
C VAL A 139 -9.25 -6.68 -1.90
N LEU A 140 -9.34 -6.68 -3.22
CA LEU A 140 -9.10 -5.50 -4.05
C LEU A 140 -10.46 -4.84 -4.30
N LEU A 141 -10.65 -3.66 -3.76
CA LEU A 141 -11.87 -2.88 -3.88
C LEU A 141 -11.71 -1.85 -5.01
N ASP A 142 -12.52 -1.97 -6.05
CA ASP A 142 -12.73 -0.90 -7.04
C ASP A 142 -13.79 0.06 -6.48
N TYR A 143 -13.35 1.10 -5.80
CA TYR A 143 -14.24 2.04 -5.11
C TYR A 143 -14.68 3.22 -6.01
N TYR A 144 -14.05 3.39 -7.17
CA TYR A 144 -14.35 4.51 -8.08
C TYR A 144 -15.33 4.12 -9.20
N THR A 145 -15.19 2.93 -9.79
CA THR A 145 -15.92 2.55 -11.00
C THR A 145 -17.10 1.64 -10.71
N THR A 146 -16.88 0.50 -10.04
CA THR A 146 -17.91 -0.54 -9.89
C THR A 146 -18.42 -0.73 -8.47
N GLY A 147 -17.64 -0.39 -7.46
CA GLY A 147 -17.91 -0.73 -6.07
C GLY A 147 -17.69 -2.22 -5.75
N GLU A 148 -17.11 -2.98 -6.66
CA GLU A 148 -16.89 -4.42 -6.49
C GLU A 148 -15.63 -4.71 -5.68
N ALA A 149 -15.69 -5.72 -4.82
CA ALA A 149 -14.56 -6.21 -4.03
C ALA A 149 -14.16 -7.61 -4.53
N THR A 150 -12.98 -7.72 -5.13
CA THR A 150 -12.42 -8.98 -5.64
C THR A 150 -11.57 -9.63 -4.56
N PRO A 151 -11.86 -10.87 -4.13
CA PRO A 151 -11.05 -11.57 -3.13
C PRO A 151 -9.61 -11.83 -3.62
N ILE A 152 -8.66 -11.62 -2.72
CA ILE A 152 -7.24 -11.92 -2.92
C ILE A 152 -6.82 -13.00 -1.93
N GLU A 153 -6.24 -14.09 -2.42
CA GLU A 153 -5.76 -15.16 -1.57
C GLU A 153 -4.44 -14.81 -0.89
N GLY A 154 -4.27 -15.28 0.34
CA GLY A 154 -3.03 -15.13 1.10
C GLY A 154 -3.17 -14.21 2.31
N THR A 155 -2.03 -13.90 2.92
CA THR A 155 -1.89 -13.02 4.07
C THR A 155 -1.51 -11.61 3.64
N PHE A 156 -1.52 -10.65 4.57
CA PHE A 156 -0.99 -9.30 4.32
C PHE A 156 0.45 -9.36 3.78
N SER A 157 1.30 -10.20 4.41
CA SER A 157 2.69 -10.38 3.98
C SER A 157 2.80 -10.91 2.54
N ASP A 158 1.92 -11.83 2.14
CA ASP A 158 1.89 -12.35 0.77
C ASP A 158 1.46 -11.25 -0.22
N CYS A 159 0.41 -10.50 0.11
CA CYS A 159 -0.09 -9.40 -0.71
C CYS A 159 1.01 -8.33 -0.90
N LEU A 160 1.66 -7.88 0.17
CA LEU A 160 2.72 -6.88 0.10
C LEU A 160 3.89 -7.34 -0.77
N MET A 161 4.38 -8.57 -0.57
CA MET A 161 5.50 -9.10 -1.37
C MET A 161 5.12 -9.27 -2.85
N ASN A 162 3.88 -9.64 -3.15
CA ASN A 162 3.38 -9.70 -4.52
C ASN A 162 3.35 -8.30 -5.16
N GLN A 163 2.88 -7.27 -4.43
CA GLN A 163 2.86 -5.91 -4.95
C GLN A 163 4.26 -5.33 -5.16
N ILE A 164 5.23 -5.68 -4.32
CA ILE A 164 6.65 -5.35 -4.54
C ILE A 164 7.18 -6.03 -5.81
N ALA A 165 6.89 -7.32 -6.01
CA ALA A 165 7.31 -8.05 -7.21
C ALA A 165 6.69 -7.47 -8.49
N GLU A 166 5.42 -7.09 -8.44
CA GLU A 166 4.74 -6.42 -9.55
C GLU A 166 5.32 -5.03 -9.84
N LEU A 167 5.68 -4.26 -8.81
CA LEU A 167 6.37 -2.97 -8.97
C LEU A 167 7.72 -3.15 -9.68
N GLU A 168 8.48 -4.19 -9.30
CA GLU A 168 9.73 -4.55 -9.94
C GLU A 168 9.53 -4.89 -11.44
N GLU A 169 8.49 -5.66 -11.76
CA GLU A 169 8.15 -6.00 -13.14
C GLU A 169 7.76 -4.76 -13.95
N ARG A 170 6.89 -3.89 -13.42
CA ARG A 170 6.49 -2.63 -14.07
C ARG A 170 7.71 -1.74 -14.33
N LYS A 171 8.61 -1.59 -13.35
CA LYS A 171 9.86 -0.86 -13.49
C LYS A 171 10.70 -1.43 -14.65
N ASN A 172 10.86 -2.75 -14.72
CA ASN A 172 11.64 -3.39 -15.76
C ASN A 172 11.03 -3.22 -17.16
N LYS A 173 9.70 -3.25 -17.27
CA LYS A 173 8.98 -2.91 -18.52
C LYS A 173 9.24 -1.47 -18.96
N ASN A 174 9.19 -0.51 -18.03
CA ASN A 174 9.48 0.89 -18.30
C ASN A 174 10.94 1.07 -18.79
N ILE A 175 11.92 0.46 -18.12
CA ILE A 175 13.33 0.52 -18.53
C ILE A 175 13.54 -0.05 -19.96
N ARG A 176 12.78 -1.10 -20.33
CA ARG A 176 12.81 -1.66 -21.69
C ARG A 176 12.09 -0.80 -22.74
N GLY A 177 11.41 0.26 -22.31
CA GLY A 177 10.66 1.15 -23.18
C GLY A 177 9.35 0.57 -23.71
N GLU A 178 8.77 -0.40 -23.00
CA GLU A 178 7.49 -1.03 -23.37
C GLU A 178 6.27 -0.11 -23.11
N ASP A 179 6.48 1.01 -22.42
CA ASP A 179 5.49 2.07 -22.17
C ASP A 179 5.30 3.02 -23.35
N LYS A 180 6.20 2.99 -24.34
CA LYS A 180 6.11 3.86 -25.52
C LYS A 180 5.15 3.27 -26.53
N ILE A 181 4.00 3.91 -26.68
CA ILE A 181 3.10 3.66 -27.82
C ILE A 181 3.75 4.26 -29.05
N ASN A 182 4.18 3.39 -30.00
CA ASN A 182 4.71 3.82 -31.30
C ASN A 182 3.61 4.42 -32.18
#